data_64d3ae00d980a642410db981a894c155
#
_entry.id   64d3ae00d980a642410db981a894c155
#
_cell.length_a   1.000
_cell.length_b   1.000
_cell.length_c   1.000
_cell.angle_alpha   90.00
_cell.angle_beta   90.00
_cell.angle_gamma   90.00
#
_symmetry.space_group_name_H-M   'P 1'
#
loop_
_entity.id
_entity.type
_entity.pdbx_description
1 polymer ?
#
loop_
_entity_poly.entity_id
_entity_poly.type
_entity_poly.pdbx_seq_one_letter_code
_entity_poly.pdbx_strand_id
1 'polypeptide(L)'
;MRLEVKDIHKSFGEKEILKGISFSVESGRALGLLGRNGAGKTTTIRTLMDVFHANSGEILLDGKTFNPRKVQIGYLPEERGLYPKREVLEQMVYLARLRGIGRKQAQENAKKWLARLEVAQYEKVLLETLSKGNQQKVQLASTLVCNPDIVILDEPFSGLDPVNSQILQDVVKELIADGKIVIFSSHQMSYVEEFCEDIVMINHGEVVLDGNLSEIKKEFGKNQLVVSAVNQSLDELENLLTSQFSDLVEVTGRTKNDLIVKLISEAGRMKMLQKLSSMDNLEIEHFETYKPSLNDIFVAKVGEEE
;
A
#
# COMPACT_ATOMS: atom_id res chain seq x y z
N MET A 1 -5.14 -1.63 20.07
CA MET A 1 -4.10 -2.67 19.83
C MET A 1 -3.03 -2.04 18.95
N ARG A 2 -1.76 -2.24 19.30
CA ARG A 2 -0.61 -1.71 18.55
C ARG A 2 0.40 -2.83 18.32
N LEU A 3 0.72 -3.09 17.07
CA LEU A 3 1.76 -4.01 16.65
C LEU A 3 3.03 -3.23 16.35
N GLU A 4 4.15 -3.65 16.92
CA GLU A 4 5.46 -3.02 16.74
C GLU A 4 6.47 -4.08 16.27
N VAL A 5 7.18 -3.76 15.21
CA VAL A 5 8.30 -4.54 14.67
C VAL A 5 9.55 -3.71 14.92
N LYS A 6 10.55 -4.26 15.60
CA LYS A 6 11.74 -3.53 16.04
C LYS A 6 13.01 -4.26 15.64
N ASP A 7 13.77 -3.62 14.78
CA ASP A 7 15.12 -4.00 14.38
C ASP A 7 15.22 -5.47 13.91
N ILE A 8 14.28 -5.90 13.06
CA ILE A 8 14.22 -7.27 12.59
C ILE A 8 15.29 -7.53 11.53
N HIS A 9 16.19 -8.46 11.85
CA HIS A 9 17.18 -9.00 10.93
C HIS A 9 16.83 -10.43 10.53
N LYS A 10 17.02 -10.76 9.25
CA LYS A 10 16.81 -12.11 8.73
C LYS A 10 17.78 -12.46 7.62
N SER A 11 18.49 -13.56 7.82
CA SER A 11 19.39 -14.15 6.81
C SER A 11 18.96 -15.55 6.43
N PHE A 12 19.28 -15.96 5.21
CA PHE A 12 19.18 -17.32 4.71
C PHE A 12 20.57 -17.74 4.19
N GLY A 13 21.25 -18.60 4.96
CA GLY A 13 22.66 -18.88 4.76
C GLY A 13 23.50 -17.61 4.97
N GLU A 14 24.33 -17.27 4.01
CA GLU A 14 25.17 -16.05 4.04
C GLU A 14 24.45 -14.79 3.57
N LYS A 15 23.26 -14.92 2.98
CA LYS A 15 22.54 -13.79 2.41
C LYS A 15 21.62 -13.16 3.44
N GLU A 16 21.91 -11.94 3.87
CA GLU A 16 21.03 -11.12 4.69
C GLU A 16 19.93 -10.50 3.81
N ILE A 17 18.67 -10.77 4.18
CA ILE A 17 17.47 -10.31 3.46
C ILE A 17 16.81 -9.16 4.16
N LEU A 18 16.73 -9.18 5.50
CA LEU A 18 16.21 -8.07 6.30
C LEU A 18 17.33 -7.54 7.18
N LYS A 19 17.51 -6.23 7.17
CA LYS A 19 18.64 -5.52 7.75
C LYS A 19 18.15 -4.43 8.71
N GLY A 20 17.43 -4.83 9.77
CA GLY A 20 16.94 -3.90 10.79
C GLY A 20 15.58 -3.28 10.46
N ILE A 21 14.63 -4.08 9.97
CA ILE A 21 13.27 -3.60 9.66
C ILE A 21 12.55 -3.19 10.94
N SER A 22 12.08 -1.94 10.97
CA SER A 22 11.31 -1.38 12.09
C SER A 22 10.09 -0.62 11.58
N PHE A 23 8.93 -0.86 12.20
CA PHE A 23 7.68 -0.11 11.95
C PHE A 23 6.64 -0.40 13.03
N SER A 24 5.57 0.38 13.04
CA SER A 24 4.41 0.09 13.90
C SER A 24 3.09 0.35 13.17
N VAL A 25 2.03 -0.34 13.61
CA VAL A 25 0.66 -0.14 13.11
C VAL A 25 -0.34 -0.28 14.24
N GLU A 26 -1.37 0.56 14.22
CA GLU A 26 -2.43 0.60 15.23
C GLU A 26 -3.76 0.06 14.70
N SER A 27 -4.62 -0.38 15.62
CA SER A 27 -6.00 -0.77 15.29
C SER A 27 -6.76 0.36 14.61
N GLY A 28 -7.54 0.03 13.60
CA GLY A 28 -8.30 0.97 12.80
C GLY A 28 -7.47 1.72 11.77
N ARG A 29 -6.24 1.23 11.50
CA ARG A 29 -5.36 1.77 10.47
C ARG A 29 -4.86 0.70 9.51
N ALA A 30 -4.55 1.12 8.30
CA ALA A 30 -3.84 0.31 7.33
C ALA A 30 -2.41 0.81 7.14
N LEU A 31 -1.46 -0.13 7.20
CA LEU A 31 -0.05 0.09 6.89
C LEU A 31 0.26 -0.44 5.50
N GLY A 32 0.75 0.41 4.61
CA GLY A 32 1.26 0.03 3.29
C GLY A 32 2.72 -0.42 3.37
N LEU A 33 3.00 -1.69 3.08
CA LEU A 33 4.35 -2.23 2.99
C LEU A 33 4.79 -2.24 1.53
N LEU A 34 5.65 -1.32 1.16
CA LEU A 34 6.05 -1.01 -0.22
C LEU A 34 7.47 -1.49 -0.54
N GLY A 35 7.75 -1.69 -1.80
CA GLY A 35 9.09 -2.04 -2.30
C GLY A 35 9.04 -2.83 -3.60
N ARG A 36 10.16 -2.88 -4.32
CA ARG A 36 10.31 -3.72 -5.52
C ARG A 36 10.20 -5.21 -5.18
N ASN A 37 10.04 -6.04 -6.20
CA ASN A 37 10.13 -7.48 -6.03
C ASN A 37 11.52 -7.86 -5.51
N GLY A 38 11.54 -8.70 -4.47
CA GLY A 38 12.80 -9.06 -3.79
C GLY A 38 13.29 -8.08 -2.73
N ALA A 39 12.62 -6.94 -2.50
CA ALA A 39 13.03 -5.96 -1.49
C ALA A 39 12.97 -6.46 -0.03
N GLY A 40 12.22 -7.55 0.25
CA GLY A 40 12.08 -8.12 1.59
C GLY A 40 10.66 -8.12 2.15
N LYS A 41 9.65 -7.57 1.43
CA LYS A 41 8.25 -7.50 1.89
C LYS A 41 7.68 -8.84 2.39
N THR A 42 7.64 -9.84 1.51
CA THR A 42 7.12 -11.17 1.85
C THR A 42 7.94 -11.85 2.94
N THR A 43 9.25 -11.62 3.01
CA THR A 43 10.11 -12.12 4.11
C THR A 43 9.72 -11.46 5.43
N THR A 44 9.48 -10.15 5.44
CA THR A 44 8.99 -9.42 6.62
C THR A 44 7.65 -9.97 7.09
N ILE A 45 6.69 -10.15 6.18
CA ILE A 45 5.36 -10.73 6.49
C ILE A 45 5.52 -12.16 7.06
N ARG A 46 6.31 -13.02 6.44
CA ARG A 46 6.53 -14.39 6.91
C ARG A 46 7.27 -14.46 8.24
N THR A 47 8.13 -13.50 8.53
CA THR A 47 8.79 -13.36 9.84
C THR A 47 7.77 -12.90 10.90
N LEU A 48 6.90 -11.94 10.57
CA LEU A 48 5.80 -11.53 11.44
C LEU A 48 4.85 -12.69 11.79
N MET A 49 4.60 -13.58 10.82
CA MET A 49 3.76 -14.78 11.00
C MET A 49 4.45 -15.95 11.70
N ASP A 50 5.70 -15.78 12.13
CA ASP A 50 6.54 -16.84 12.72
C ASP A 50 6.73 -18.07 11.79
N VAL A 51 6.61 -17.86 10.48
CA VAL A 51 6.99 -18.87 9.46
C VAL A 51 8.50 -18.96 9.37
N PHE A 52 9.18 -17.81 9.51
CA PHE A 52 10.62 -17.71 9.66
C PHE A 52 10.94 -17.01 10.97
N HIS A 53 11.79 -17.60 11.80
CA HIS A 53 12.30 -16.90 12.98
C HIS A 53 13.28 -15.81 12.57
N ALA A 54 13.15 -14.62 13.15
CA ALA A 54 14.14 -13.56 13.01
C ALA A 54 15.50 -14.01 13.57
N ASN A 55 16.58 -13.49 13.02
CA ASN A 55 17.93 -13.73 13.59
C ASN A 55 18.15 -12.81 14.80
N SER A 56 17.61 -11.58 14.76
CA SER A 56 17.58 -10.64 15.87
C SER A 56 16.40 -9.68 15.74
N GLY A 57 16.19 -8.84 16.75
CA GLY A 57 15.07 -7.92 16.85
C GLY A 57 13.89 -8.53 17.58
N GLU A 58 12.82 -7.77 17.72
CA GLU A 58 11.62 -8.19 18.45
C GLU A 58 10.33 -7.72 17.78
N ILE A 59 9.26 -8.49 17.98
CA ILE A 59 7.90 -8.12 17.56
C ILE A 59 7.05 -8.07 18.82
N LEU A 60 6.34 -6.94 19.00
CA LEU A 60 5.52 -6.69 20.18
C LEU A 60 4.07 -6.42 19.77
N LEU A 61 3.14 -6.86 20.60
CA LEU A 61 1.73 -6.48 20.54
C LEU A 61 1.34 -5.89 21.89
N ASP A 62 0.92 -4.61 21.87
CA ASP A 62 0.63 -3.84 23.09
C ASP A 62 1.76 -3.90 24.13
N GLY A 63 3.01 -3.77 23.65
CA GLY A 63 4.23 -3.79 24.46
C GLY A 63 4.65 -5.16 24.99
N LYS A 64 3.96 -6.25 24.62
CA LYS A 64 4.30 -7.64 25.01
C LYS A 64 4.80 -8.41 23.79
N THR A 65 5.72 -9.37 24.02
CA THR A 65 6.22 -10.23 22.95
C THR A 65 5.06 -10.85 22.16
N PHE A 66 5.04 -10.59 20.87
CA PHE A 66 4.02 -11.07 19.96
C PHE A 66 4.10 -12.58 19.77
N ASN A 67 2.96 -13.24 19.89
CA ASN A 67 2.85 -14.66 19.59
C ASN A 67 1.69 -14.87 18.59
N PRO A 68 1.98 -15.09 17.30
CA PRO A 68 0.95 -15.21 16.27
C PRO A 68 0.01 -16.39 16.49
N ARG A 69 0.36 -17.39 17.31
CA ARG A 69 -0.51 -18.53 17.65
C ARG A 69 -1.60 -18.17 18.69
N LYS A 70 -1.43 -17.05 19.41
CA LYS A 70 -2.36 -16.57 20.43
C LYS A 70 -3.29 -15.45 19.94
N VAL A 71 -3.12 -15.00 18.70
CA VAL A 71 -3.88 -13.90 18.09
C VAL A 71 -4.56 -14.43 16.82
N GLN A 72 -5.76 -14.00 16.56
CA GLN A 72 -6.43 -14.34 15.30
C GLN A 72 -5.88 -13.49 14.17
N ILE A 73 -5.05 -14.11 13.31
CA ILE A 73 -4.44 -13.45 12.16
C ILE A 73 -5.02 -14.03 10.88
N GLY A 74 -5.49 -13.16 10.00
CA GLY A 74 -5.85 -13.50 8.63
C GLY A 74 -4.68 -13.15 7.71
N TYR A 75 -4.18 -14.12 6.96
CA TYR A 75 -3.15 -13.91 5.96
C TYR A 75 -3.63 -14.33 4.58
N LEU A 76 -3.64 -13.39 3.65
CA LEU A 76 -3.87 -13.59 2.23
C LEU A 76 -2.51 -13.55 1.54
N PRO A 77 -1.93 -14.70 1.14
CA PRO A 77 -0.67 -14.72 0.40
C PRO A 77 -0.88 -14.31 -1.08
N GLU A 78 0.17 -13.82 -1.72
CA GLU A 78 0.21 -13.54 -3.16
C GLU A 78 -0.09 -14.81 -3.99
N GLU A 79 0.48 -15.95 -3.59
CA GLU A 79 0.21 -17.22 -4.21
C GLU A 79 -1.07 -17.85 -3.67
N ARG A 80 -1.75 -18.65 -4.52
CA ARG A 80 -3.00 -19.29 -4.13
C ARG A 80 -2.74 -20.43 -3.16
N GLY A 81 -3.24 -20.28 -1.93
CA GLY A 81 -3.09 -21.25 -0.85
C GLY A 81 -4.25 -22.22 -0.62
N LEU A 82 -5.30 -22.15 -1.44
CA LEU A 82 -6.48 -23.02 -1.30
C LEU A 82 -6.38 -24.30 -2.15
N TYR A 83 -7.19 -25.29 -1.78
CA TYR A 83 -7.22 -26.59 -2.44
C TYR A 83 -8.06 -26.55 -3.74
N PRO A 84 -7.46 -26.67 -4.94
CA PRO A 84 -8.18 -26.50 -6.22
C PRO A 84 -9.34 -27.51 -6.41
N LYS A 85 -9.12 -28.76 -5.99
CA LYS A 85 -10.06 -29.89 -6.16
C LYS A 85 -10.99 -30.10 -4.95
N ARG A 86 -11.28 -29.03 -4.21
CA ARG A 86 -12.23 -29.05 -3.09
C ARG A 86 -13.32 -28.02 -3.30
N GLU A 87 -14.51 -28.31 -2.80
CA GLU A 87 -15.61 -27.35 -2.80
C GLU A 87 -15.27 -26.12 -1.94
N VAL A 88 -15.72 -24.96 -2.40
CA VAL A 88 -15.44 -23.68 -1.76
C VAL A 88 -15.85 -23.68 -0.30
N LEU A 89 -17.11 -23.98 0.04
CA LEU A 89 -17.60 -23.94 1.41
C LEU A 89 -16.93 -25.01 2.29
N GLU A 90 -16.72 -26.22 1.77
CA GLU A 90 -16.09 -27.31 2.52
C GLU A 90 -14.70 -26.92 3.04
N GLN A 91 -13.84 -26.40 2.13
CA GLN A 91 -12.48 -26.03 2.52
C GLN A 91 -12.44 -24.81 3.45
N MET A 92 -13.32 -23.82 3.26
CA MET A 92 -13.42 -22.68 4.18
C MET A 92 -13.78 -23.10 5.59
N VAL A 93 -14.78 -23.97 5.74
CA VAL A 93 -15.19 -24.53 7.02
C VAL A 93 -14.07 -25.36 7.64
N TYR A 94 -13.37 -26.16 6.84
CA TYR A 94 -12.23 -26.94 7.29
C TYR A 94 -11.10 -26.05 7.85
N LEU A 95 -10.71 -25.03 7.12
CA LEU A 95 -9.66 -24.09 7.54
C LEU A 95 -10.04 -23.30 8.81
N ALA A 96 -11.30 -22.87 8.92
CA ALA A 96 -11.80 -22.21 10.12
C ALA A 96 -11.78 -23.13 11.34
N ARG A 97 -12.12 -24.41 11.17
CA ARG A 97 -12.07 -25.41 12.24
C ARG A 97 -10.65 -25.68 12.73
N LEU A 98 -9.66 -25.69 11.84
CA LEU A 98 -8.24 -25.80 12.23
C LEU A 98 -7.78 -24.66 13.12
N ARG A 99 -8.46 -23.50 13.01
CA ARG A 99 -8.21 -22.33 13.86
C ARG A 99 -9.12 -22.26 15.11
N GLY A 100 -9.79 -23.37 15.44
CA GLY A 100 -10.58 -23.50 16.66
C GLY A 100 -12.03 -23.03 16.55
N ILE A 101 -12.52 -22.61 15.37
CA ILE A 101 -13.92 -22.19 15.20
C ILE A 101 -14.83 -23.43 15.12
N GLY A 102 -15.90 -23.43 15.90
CA GLY A 102 -16.89 -24.52 15.89
C GLY A 102 -17.57 -24.66 14.50
N ARG A 103 -17.90 -25.89 14.11
CA ARG A 103 -18.39 -26.19 12.72
C ARG A 103 -19.58 -25.31 12.29
N LYS A 104 -20.56 -25.10 13.17
CA LYS A 104 -21.77 -24.30 12.88
C LYS A 104 -21.37 -22.83 12.62
N GLN A 105 -20.59 -22.26 13.51
CA GLN A 105 -20.11 -20.88 13.38
C GLN A 105 -19.21 -20.70 12.17
N ALA A 106 -18.32 -21.66 11.88
CA ALA A 106 -17.46 -21.65 10.68
C ALA A 106 -18.30 -21.62 9.40
N GLN A 107 -19.39 -22.40 9.35
CA GLN A 107 -20.29 -22.44 8.20
C GLN A 107 -21.08 -21.12 8.04
N GLU A 108 -21.58 -20.56 9.13
CA GLU A 108 -22.27 -19.25 9.13
C GLU A 108 -21.34 -18.14 8.67
N ASN A 109 -20.13 -18.06 9.24
CA ASN A 109 -19.13 -17.09 8.85
C ASN A 109 -18.72 -17.23 7.38
N ALA A 110 -18.47 -18.45 6.92
CA ALA A 110 -18.11 -18.71 5.54
C ALA A 110 -19.18 -18.22 4.56
N LYS A 111 -20.45 -18.55 4.83
CA LYS A 111 -21.57 -18.08 4.00
C LYS A 111 -21.72 -16.56 4.03
N LYS A 112 -21.53 -15.92 5.19
CA LYS A 112 -21.55 -14.45 5.31
C LYS A 112 -20.49 -13.83 4.41
N TRP A 113 -19.23 -14.31 4.44
CA TRP A 113 -18.14 -13.76 3.63
C TRP A 113 -18.29 -14.08 2.14
N LEU A 114 -18.79 -15.28 1.79
CA LEU A 114 -19.10 -15.60 0.38
C LEU A 114 -20.17 -14.67 -0.18
N ALA A 115 -21.21 -14.36 0.60
CA ALA A 115 -22.26 -13.41 0.20
C ALA A 115 -21.69 -11.98 0.06
N ARG A 116 -20.90 -11.52 1.06
CA ARG A 116 -20.29 -10.18 1.04
C ARG A 116 -19.36 -9.96 -0.17
N LEU A 117 -18.66 -11.01 -0.59
CA LEU A 117 -17.75 -10.99 -1.73
C LEU A 117 -18.42 -11.38 -3.06
N GLU A 118 -19.76 -11.54 -3.08
CA GLU A 118 -20.54 -11.86 -4.29
C GLU A 118 -20.13 -13.16 -4.98
N VAL A 119 -19.80 -14.19 -4.18
CA VAL A 119 -19.41 -15.52 -4.65
C VAL A 119 -20.20 -16.64 -3.98
N ALA A 120 -21.35 -16.34 -3.36
CA ALA A 120 -22.19 -17.31 -2.66
C ALA A 120 -22.72 -18.43 -3.57
N GLN A 121 -22.95 -18.13 -4.85
CA GLN A 121 -23.41 -19.10 -5.86
C GLN A 121 -22.39 -20.23 -6.09
N TYR A 122 -21.14 -20.05 -5.69
CA TYR A 122 -20.06 -21.03 -5.86
C TYR A 122 -19.80 -21.89 -4.62
N GLU A 123 -20.64 -21.84 -3.58
CA GLU A 123 -20.39 -22.54 -2.31
C GLU A 123 -20.13 -24.05 -2.44
N LYS A 124 -20.77 -24.70 -3.43
CA LYS A 124 -20.70 -26.14 -3.69
C LYS A 124 -19.92 -26.50 -4.98
N VAL A 125 -19.13 -25.56 -5.47
CA VAL A 125 -18.38 -25.72 -6.72
C VAL A 125 -16.90 -25.94 -6.38
N LEU A 126 -16.19 -26.71 -7.20
CA LEU A 126 -14.74 -26.88 -7.04
C LEU A 126 -14.01 -25.58 -7.33
N LEU A 127 -13.03 -25.23 -6.50
CA LEU A 127 -12.31 -23.96 -6.60
C LEU A 127 -11.65 -23.75 -7.98
N GLU A 128 -11.08 -24.80 -8.56
CA GLU A 128 -10.39 -24.75 -9.87
C GLU A 128 -11.28 -24.35 -11.04
N THR A 129 -12.61 -24.49 -10.90
CA THR A 129 -13.57 -24.15 -11.96
C THR A 129 -13.94 -22.65 -11.96
N LEU A 130 -13.54 -21.90 -10.94
CA LEU A 130 -13.80 -20.48 -10.83
C LEU A 130 -12.78 -19.66 -11.64
N SER A 131 -13.22 -18.47 -12.12
CA SER A 131 -12.31 -17.49 -12.69
C SER A 131 -11.25 -17.06 -11.66
N LYS A 132 -10.13 -16.54 -12.13
CA LYS A 132 -9.04 -16.05 -11.26
C LYS A 132 -9.54 -15.04 -10.22
N GLY A 133 -10.39 -14.08 -10.62
CA GLY A 133 -10.95 -13.08 -9.71
C GLY A 133 -11.87 -13.70 -8.65
N ASN A 134 -12.73 -14.66 -9.02
CA ASN A 134 -13.58 -15.35 -8.06
C ASN A 134 -12.77 -16.24 -7.09
N GLN A 135 -11.68 -16.88 -7.56
CA GLN A 135 -10.77 -17.61 -6.67
C GLN A 135 -10.11 -16.66 -5.65
N GLN A 136 -9.71 -15.46 -6.07
CA GLN A 136 -9.15 -14.45 -5.17
C GLN A 136 -10.17 -13.98 -4.10
N LYS A 137 -11.42 -13.75 -4.50
CA LYS A 137 -12.51 -13.43 -3.57
C LYS A 137 -12.76 -14.57 -2.56
N VAL A 138 -12.75 -15.83 -3.01
CA VAL A 138 -12.86 -16.99 -2.10
C VAL A 138 -11.67 -17.08 -1.15
N GLN A 139 -10.47 -16.78 -1.64
CA GLN A 139 -9.26 -16.78 -0.80
C GLN A 139 -9.33 -15.70 0.28
N LEU A 140 -9.79 -14.50 -0.06
CA LEU A 140 -10.05 -13.45 0.93
C LEU A 140 -11.15 -13.87 1.92
N ALA A 141 -12.28 -14.44 1.45
CA ALA A 141 -13.32 -14.97 2.32
C ALA A 141 -12.77 -15.98 3.33
N SER A 142 -11.89 -16.88 2.87
CA SER A 142 -11.22 -17.88 3.73
C SER A 142 -10.26 -17.25 4.74
N THR A 143 -9.61 -16.14 4.37
CA THR A 143 -8.74 -15.37 5.25
C THR A 143 -9.53 -14.73 6.40
N LEU A 144 -10.73 -14.23 6.10
CA LEU A 144 -11.58 -13.48 7.03
C LEU A 144 -12.57 -14.34 7.83
N VAL A 145 -12.74 -15.62 7.50
CA VAL A 145 -13.75 -16.51 8.11
C VAL A 145 -13.65 -16.63 9.63
N CYS A 146 -12.44 -16.47 10.20
CA CYS A 146 -12.17 -16.54 11.63
C CYS A 146 -12.31 -15.17 12.34
N ASN A 147 -12.80 -14.14 11.65
CA ASN A 147 -12.87 -12.77 12.17
C ASN A 147 -11.55 -12.31 12.81
N PRO A 148 -10.45 -12.24 12.04
CA PRO A 148 -9.14 -11.93 12.58
C PRO A 148 -9.06 -10.50 13.15
N ASP A 149 -8.15 -10.28 14.11
CA ASP A 149 -7.83 -8.97 14.67
C ASP A 149 -6.73 -8.26 13.85
N ILE A 150 -5.85 -9.05 13.24
CA ILE A 150 -4.79 -8.60 12.34
C ILE A 150 -5.02 -9.24 10.98
N VAL A 151 -5.07 -8.44 9.93
CA VAL A 151 -5.25 -8.88 8.55
C VAL A 151 -4.03 -8.48 7.74
N ILE A 152 -3.37 -9.44 7.14
CA ILE A 152 -2.21 -9.23 6.27
C ILE A 152 -2.59 -9.64 4.86
N LEU A 153 -2.49 -8.70 3.93
CA LEU A 153 -2.86 -8.87 2.53
C LEU A 153 -1.63 -8.66 1.65
N ASP A 154 -1.08 -9.76 1.11
CA ASP A 154 0.10 -9.75 0.25
C ASP A 154 -0.34 -9.73 -1.22
N GLU A 155 -0.17 -8.57 -1.89
CA GLU A 155 -0.56 -8.29 -3.29
C GLU A 155 -2.04 -8.67 -3.61
N PRO A 156 -3.03 -8.23 -2.81
CA PRO A 156 -4.40 -8.74 -2.90
C PRO A 156 -5.14 -8.35 -4.18
N PHE A 157 -4.71 -7.30 -4.88
CA PHE A 157 -5.33 -6.81 -6.13
C PHE A 157 -4.68 -7.38 -7.40
N SER A 158 -3.65 -8.20 -7.26
CA SER A 158 -2.94 -8.78 -8.40
C SER A 158 -3.88 -9.61 -9.29
N GLY A 159 -3.99 -9.22 -10.57
CA GLY A 159 -4.78 -9.94 -11.56
C GLY A 159 -6.29 -9.82 -11.41
N LEU A 160 -6.79 -8.84 -10.65
CA LEU A 160 -8.21 -8.50 -10.59
C LEU A 160 -8.57 -7.46 -11.67
N ASP A 161 -9.78 -7.58 -12.21
CA ASP A 161 -10.41 -6.53 -12.98
C ASP A 161 -10.93 -5.40 -12.07
N PRO A 162 -11.27 -4.22 -12.61
CA PRO A 162 -11.71 -3.07 -11.81
C PRO A 162 -12.93 -3.34 -10.91
N VAL A 163 -13.89 -4.16 -11.38
CA VAL A 163 -15.11 -4.46 -10.61
C VAL A 163 -14.77 -5.31 -9.38
N ASN A 164 -14.00 -6.39 -9.58
CA ASN A 164 -13.56 -7.24 -8.48
C ASN A 164 -12.62 -6.49 -7.52
N SER A 165 -11.79 -5.59 -8.02
CA SER A 165 -10.95 -4.72 -7.19
C SER A 165 -11.78 -3.83 -6.28
N GLN A 166 -12.88 -3.24 -6.79
CA GLN A 166 -13.75 -2.38 -5.98
C GLN A 166 -14.38 -3.13 -4.80
N ILE A 167 -14.88 -4.37 -5.02
CA ILE A 167 -15.44 -5.19 -3.94
C ILE A 167 -14.39 -5.46 -2.84
N LEU A 168 -13.16 -5.73 -3.26
CA LEU A 168 -12.05 -5.97 -2.34
C LEU A 168 -11.69 -4.71 -1.54
N GLN A 169 -11.66 -3.55 -2.22
CA GLN A 169 -11.44 -2.24 -1.62
C GLN A 169 -12.45 -1.95 -0.52
N ASP A 170 -13.73 -2.17 -0.80
CA ASP A 170 -14.80 -1.93 0.18
C ASP A 170 -14.63 -2.82 1.42
N VAL A 171 -14.23 -4.09 1.24
CA VAL A 171 -13.93 -4.98 2.36
C VAL A 171 -12.73 -4.50 3.17
N VAL A 172 -11.68 -4.00 2.53
CA VAL A 172 -10.51 -3.43 3.25
C VAL A 172 -10.94 -2.21 4.08
N LYS A 173 -11.75 -1.31 3.51
CA LYS A 173 -12.31 -0.15 4.24
C LYS A 173 -13.18 -0.59 5.44
N GLU A 174 -14.01 -1.62 5.29
CA GLU A 174 -14.79 -2.21 6.38
C GLU A 174 -13.90 -2.75 7.51
N LEU A 175 -12.85 -3.49 7.17
CA LEU A 175 -11.91 -4.03 8.17
C LEU A 175 -11.22 -2.93 8.97
N ILE A 176 -10.83 -1.83 8.33
CA ILE A 176 -10.24 -0.66 8.99
C ILE A 176 -11.29 -0.01 9.91
N ALA A 177 -12.51 0.22 9.41
CA ALA A 177 -13.61 0.81 10.20
C ALA A 177 -14.01 -0.06 11.39
N ASP A 178 -13.91 -1.39 11.27
CA ASP A 178 -14.12 -2.36 12.36
C ASP A 178 -12.98 -2.40 13.40
N GLY A 179 -11.97 -1.52 13.25
CA GLY A 179 -10.86 -1.41 14.19
C GLY A 179 -9.82 -2.53 14.07
N LYS A 180 -9.76 -3.24 12.94
CA LYS A 180 -8.71 -4.23 12.67
C LYS A 180 -7.37 -3.55 12.40
N ILE A 181 -6.27 -4.25 12.65
CA ILE A 181 -4.97 -3.90 12.09
C ILE A 181 -4.92 -4.48 10.68
N VAL A 182 -4.64 -3.65 9.68
CA VAL A 182 -4.47 -4.11 8.30
C VAL A 182 -3.04 -3.80 7.84
N ILE A 183 -2.31 -4.85 7.41
CA ILE A 183 -1.02 -4.71 6.74
C ILE A 183 -1.21 -5.11 5.29
N PHE A 184 -0.87 -4.20 4.41
CA PHE A 184 -1.15 -4.32 2.99
C PHE A 184 0.16 -4.19 2.21
N SER A 185 0.61 -5.26 1.54
CA SER A 185 1.75 -5.15 0.64
C SER A 185 1.28 -4.95 -0.80
N SER A 186 1.90 -4.03 -1.51
CA SER A 186 1.67 -3.85 -2.94
C SER A 186 2.84 -3.18 -3.62
N HIS A 187 2.98 -3.46 -4.92
CA HIS A 187 3.78 -2.69 -5.86
C HIS A 187 2.92 -1.69 -6.66
N GLN A 188 1.59 -1.72 -6.51
CA GLN A 188 0.64 -0.78 -7.14
C GLN A 188 0.34 0.37 -6.18
N MET A 189 1.04 1.48 -6.36
CA MET A 189 1.03 2.63 -5.44
C MET A 189 -0.35 3.27 -5.26
N SER A 190 -1.20 3.23 -6.32
CA SER A 190 -2.55 3.80 -6.28
C SER A 190 -3.45 3.17 -5.21
N TYR A 191 -3.37 1.86 -5.00
CA TYR A 191 -4.13 1.20 -3.94
C TYR A 191 -3.63 1.57 -2.55
N VAL A 192 -2.31 1.71 -2.39
CA VAL A 192 -1.73 2.14 -1.11
C VAL A 192 -2.18 3.55 -0.77
N GLU A 193 -2.19 4.45 -1.75
CA GLU A 193 -2.68 5.83 -1.58
C GLU A 193 -4.16 5.90 -1.17
N GLU A 194 -4.95 4.92 -1.56
CA GLU A 194 -6.38 4.90 -1.28
C GLU A 194 -6.72 4.43 0.13
N PHE A 195 -5.94 3.47 0.67
CA PHE A 195 -6.30 2.81 1.93
C PHE A 195 -5.36 3.10 3.08
N CYS A 196 -4.07 3.32 2.78
CA CYS A 196 -3.06 3.37 3.81
C CYS A 196 -2.86 4.80 4.30
N GLU A 197 -2.97 4.98 5.61
CA GLU A 197 -2.59 6.22 6.27
C GLU A 197 -1.08 6.27 6.52
N ASP A 198 -0.50 5.13 6.83
CA ASP A 198 0.92 4.99 7.12
C ASP A 198 1.57 4.03 6.11
N ILE A 199 2.81 4.30 5.76
CA ILE A 199 3.58 3.49 4.81
C ILE A 199 4.95 3.12 5.39
N VAL A 200 5.47 2.00 4.92
CA VAL A 200 6.86 1.57 5.10
C VAL A 200 7.38 1.12 3.75
N MET A 201 8.40 1.78 3.26
CA MET A 201 9.07 1.47 2.00
C MET A 201 10.35 0.72 2.28
N ILE A 202 10.44 -0.51 1.76
CA ILE A 202 11.62 -1.36 1.90
C ILE A 202 12.36 -1.42 0.57
N ASN A 203 13.67 -1.22 0.62
CA ASN A 203 14.57 -1.42 -0.50
C ASN A 203 15.79 -2.22 -0.01
N HIS A 204 16.19 -3.27 -0.74
CA HIS A 204 17.34 -4.13 -0.41
C HIS A 204 17.41 -4.61 1.05
N GLY A 205 16.22 -4.82 1.67
CA GLY A 205 16.10 -5.29 3.05
C GLY A 205 16.19 -4.21 4.12
N GLU A 206 16.21 -2.94 3.74
CA GLU A 206 16.27 -1.77 4.63
C GLU A 206 15.02 -0.91 4.48
N VAL A 207 14.62 -0.22 5.55
CA VAL A 207 13.55 0.78 5.49
C VAL A 207 14.15 2.09 4.97
N VAL A 208 13.71 2.51 3.76
CA VAL A 208 14.20 3.75 3.13
C VAL A 208 13.26 4.93 3.34
N LEU A 209 12.02 4.66 3.72
CA LEU A 209 11.01 5.68 4.05
C LEU A 209 9.91 5.02 4.90
N ASP A 210 9.50 5.70 5.98
CA ASP A 210 8.36 5.31 6.79
C ASP A 210 7.63 6.53 7.36
N GLY A 211 6.37 6.35 7.70
CA GLY A 211 5.56 7.36 8.36
C GLY A 211 4.20 7.60 7.72
N ASN A 212 3.57 8.70 8.13
CA ASN A 212 2.25 9.09 7.61
C ASN A 212 2.34 9.56 6.15
N LEU A 213 1.53 8.96 5.28
CA LEU A 213 1.55 9.21 3.84
C LEU A 213 1.27 10.67 3.48
N SER A 214 0.31 11.31 4.18
CA SER A 214 -0.02 12.72 3.93
C SER A 214 1.13 13.66 4.30
N GLU A 215 1.83 13.38 5.41
CA GLU A 215 2.99 14.15 5.83
C GLU A 215 4.17 13.97 4.88
N ILE A 216 4.42 12.73 4.47
CA ILE A 216 5.45 12.39 3.47
C ILE A 216 5.19 13.14 2.16
N LYS A 217 3.97 13.08 1.62
CA LYS A 217 3.61 13.80 0.39
C LYS A 217 3.77 15.32 0.53
N LYS A 218 3.37 15.87 1.67
CA LYS A 218 3.52 17.30 1.96
C LYS A 218 4.99 17.72 2.01
N GLU A 219 5.85 16.92 2.64
CA GLU A 219 7.29 17.24 2.71
C GLU A 219 7.96 17.12 1.33
N PHE A 220 7.63 16.10 0.55
CA PHE A 220 8.15 15.94 -0.81
C PHE A 220 7.67 17.05 -1.76
N GLY A 221 6.41 17.49 -1.62
CA GLY A 221 5.85 18.60 -2.42
C GLY A 221 6.18 19.98 -1.90
N LYS A 222 6.95 20.12 -0.79
CA LYS A 222 7.27 21.39 -0.17
C LYS A 222 8.06 22.28 -1.12
N ASN A 223 7.58 23.54 -1.21
CA ASN A 223 8.14 24.54 -2.12
C ASN A 223 8.12 24.15 -3.62
N GLN A 224 7.26 23.21 -4.02
CA GLN A 224 7.08 22.88 -5.42
C GLN A 224 5.69 23.32 -5.91
N LEU A 225 5.65 23.79 -7.14
CA LEU A 225 4.42 24.20 -7.83
C LEU A 225 4.28 23.43 -9.14
N VAL A 226 3.04 23.24 -9.55
CA VAL A 226 2.66 22.83 -10.90
C VAL A 226 2.25 24.08 -11.66
N VAL A 227 2.80 24.26 -12.86
CA VAL A 227 2.53 25.41 -13.73
C VAL A 227 2.29 24.94 -15.15
N SER A 228 1.16 25.39 -15.74
CA SER A 228 0.90 25.24 -17.18
C SER A 228 0.18 26.46 -17.73
N ALA A 229 0.21 26.59 -19.05
CA ALA A 229 -0.45 27.66 -19.76
C ALA A 229 -1.26 27.10 -20.94
N VAL A 230 -2.43 27.71 -21.21
CA VAL A 230 -3.33 27.30 -22.31
C VAL A 230 -2.71 27.58 -23.68
N ASN A 231 -2.02 28.69 -23.80
CA ASN A 231 -1.57 29.25 -25.06
C ASN A 231 -0.06 29.11 -25.33
N GLN A 232 0.64 28.30 -24.53
CA GLN A 232 2.06 27.99 -24.73
C GLN A 232 2.30 26.49 -24.55
N SER A 233 3.22 25.95 -25.34
CA SER A 233 3.74 24.60 -25.13
C SER A 233 4.59 24.53 -23.84
N LEU A 234 4.77 23.31 -23.32
CA LEU A 234 5.65 23.12 -22.14
C LEU A 234 7.08 23.58 -22.39
N ASP A 235 7.61 23.41 -23.61
CA ASP A 235 8.96 23.85 -23.95
C ASP A 235 9.07 25.38 -23.97
N GLU A 236 8.08 26.08 -24.50
CA GLU A 236 8.04 27.55 -24.49
C GLU A 236 7.92 28.08 -23.07
N LEU A 237 7.02 27.48 -22.26
CA LEU A 237 6.87 27.85 -20.85
C LEU A 237 8.12 27.58 -20.03
N GLU A 238 8.84 26.45 -20.25
CA GLU A 238 10.09 26.16 -19.57
C GLU A 238 11.19 27.15 -19.95
N ASN A 239 11.32 27.49 -21.24
CA ASN A 239 12.26 28.51 -21.69
C ASN A 239 11.96 29.87 -21.06
N LEU A 240 10.65 30.24 -20.94
CA LEU A 240 10.22 31.44 -20.27
C LEU A 240 10.60 31.45 -18.78
N LEU A 241 10.28 30.36 -18.07
CA LEU A 241 10.59 30.23 -16.64
C LEU A 241 12.10 30.24 -16.39
N THR A 242 12.87 29.52 -17.17
CA THR A 242 14.34 29.45 -17.03
C THR A 242 15.00 30.78 -17.35
N SER A 243 14.52 31.54 -18.36
CA SER A 243 15.13 32.82 -18.75
C SER A 243 14.71 34.01 -17.89
N GLN A 244 13.44 34.04 -17.46
CA GLN A 244 12.89 35.25 -16.79
C GLN A 244 12.57 35.06 -15.32
N PHE A 245 12.54 33.82 -14.79
CA PHE A 245 12.17 33.50 -13.42
C PHE A 245 13.23 32.70 -12.68
N SER A 246 14.45 32.61 -13.23
CA SER A 246 15.55 31.85 -12.61
C SER A 246 15.95 32.34 -11.22
N ASP A 247 15.58 33.57 -10.84
CA ASP A 247 15.72 34.12 -9.49
C ASP A 247 14.63 33.67 -8.51
N LEU A 248 13.51 33.14 -8.99
CA LEU A 248 12.35 32.71 -8.20
C LEU A 248 12.14 31.21 -8.17
N VAL A 249 12.43 30.53 -9.28
CA VAL A 249 12.13 29.11 -9.45
C VAL A 249 13.21 28.38 -10.24
N GLU A 250 13.28 27.07 -10.01
CA GLU A 250 14.03 26.10 -10.78
C GLU A 250 13.05 25.07 -11.37
N VAL A 251 13.11 24.77 -12.65
CA VAL A 251 12.30 23.71 -13.26
C VAL A 251 12.93 22.37 -12.87
N THR A 252 12.18 21.54 -12.13
CA THR A 252 12.67 20.27 -11.57
C THR A 252 12.08 19.04 -12.25
N GLY A 253 11.01 19.21 -13.04
CA GLY A 253 10.39 18.10 -13.74
C GLY A 253 9.23 18.51 -14.64
N ARG A 254 8.66 17.50 -15.31
CA ARG A 254 7.48 17.65 -16.18
C ARG A 254 6.49 16.53 -15.92
N THR A 255 5.22 16.85 -15.97
CA THR A 255 4.13 15.90 -16.18
C THR A 255 3.74 15.88 -17.66
N LYS A 256 2.68 15.17 -18.02
CA LYS A 256 2.15 15.19 -19.40
C LYS A 256 1.71 16.59 -19.85
N ASN A 257 1.17 17.39 -18.93
CA ASN A 257 0.53 18.66 -19.25
C ASN A 257 1.14 19.87 -18.51
N ASP A 258 2.01 19.65 -17.52
CA ASP A 258 2.47 20.70 -16.63
C ASP A 258 3.96 20.64 -16.39
N LEU A 259 4.55 21.76 -16.02
CA LEU A 259 5.92 21.84 -15.48
C LEU A 259 5.85 21.76 -13.93
N ILE A 260 6.81 21.05 -13.35
CA ILE A 260 7.05 21.04 -11.91
C ILE A 260 8.21 22.00 -11.65
N VAL A 261 7.96 23.01 -10.82
CA VAL A 261 8.96 24.03 -10.47
C VAL A 261 9.18 24.07 -8.98
N LYS A 262 10.42 24.20 -8.56
CA LYS A 262 10.83 24.38 -7.16
C LYS A 262 11.04 25.85 -6.87
N LEU A 263 10.37 26.37 -5.84
CA LEU A 263 10.58 27.73 -5.39
C LEU A 263 11.92 27.87 -4.67
N ILE A 264 12.70 28.90 -5.00
CA ILE A 264 13.95 29.24 -4.33
C ILE A 264 13.69 29.79 -2.93
N SER A 265 12.55 30.46 -2.72
CA SER A 265 12.10 30.95 -1.42
C SER A 265 10.58 30.87 -1.28
N GLU A 266 10.07 30.79 -0.03
CA GLU A 266 8.63 30.77 0.24
C GLU A 266 7.90 32.01 -0.28
N ALA A 267 8.53 33.17 -0.24
CA ALA A 267 8.00 34.43 -0.79
C ALA A 267 7.96 34.42 -2.34
N GLY A 268 8.64 33.48 -2.98
CA GLY A 268 8.72 33.35 -4.45
C GLY A 268 7.37 33.08 -5.08
N ARG A 269 6.48 32.34 -4.42
CA ARG A 269 5.15 31.97 -4.95
C ARG A 269 4.32 33.19 -5.36
N MET A 270 4.16 34.16 -4.45
CA MET A 270 3.37 35.35 -4.74
C MET A 270 4.03 36.25 -5.78
N LYS A 271 5.35 36.40 -5.73
CA LYS A 271 6.11 37.16 -6.73
C LYS A 271 6.00 36.52 -8.12
N MET A 272 6.12 35.20 -8.20
CA MET A 272 5.95 34.47 -9.42
C MET A 272 4.54 34.65 -9.99
N LEU A 273 3.49 34.47 -9.18
CA LEU A 273 2.11 34.66 -9.60
C LEU A 273 1.86 36.07 -10.13
N GLN A 274 2.33 37.12 -9.42
CA GLN A 274 2.21 38.50 -9.84
C GLN A 274 2.93 38.75 -11.18
N LYS A 275 4.13 38.23 -11.33
CA LYS A 275 4.92 38.42 -12.56
C LYS A 275 4.31 37.67 -13.75
N LEU A 276 3.83 36.43 -13.55
CA LEU A 276 3.11 35.67 -14.59
C LEU A 276 1.81 36.37 -15.00
N SER A 277 1.00 36.83 -14.05
CA SER A 277 -0.27 37.52 -14.33
C SER A 277 -0.13 38.90 -14.96
N SER A 278 1.05 39.50 -14.93
CA SER A 278 1.36 40.77 -15.61
C SER A 278 1.79 40.62 -17.09
N MET A 279 1.88 39.37 -17.59
CA MET A 279 2.27 39.06 -18.95
C MET A 279 1.03 39.00 -19.85
N ASP A 280 0.85 39.97 -20.74
CA ASP A 280 -0.35 40.08 -21.62
C ASP A 280 -0.52 38.87 -22.57
N ASN A 281 0.54 38.13 -22.85
CA ASN A 281 0.57 37.01 -23.81
C ASN A 281 0.63 35.62 -23.10
N LEU A 282 0.34 35.53 -21.81
CA LEU A 282 0.39 34.28 -21.06
C LEU A 282 -0.94 34.02 -20.37
N GLU A 283 -1.62 32.95 -20.81
CA GLU A 283 -2.88 32.48 -20.17
C GLU A 283 -2.57 31.27 -19.30
N ILE A 284 -2.50 31.49 -17.97
CA ILE A 284 -2.19 30.44 -17.01
C ILE A 284 -3.37 29.47 -16.91
N GLU A 285 -3.11 28.18 -17.08
CA GLU A 285 -4.07 27.08 -16.89
C GLU A 285 -3.98 26.53 -15.46
N HIS A 286 -2.78 26.13 -15.03
CA HIS A 286 -2.53 25.65 -13.69
C HIS A 286 -1.46 26.48 -12.98
N PHE A 287 -1.69 26.80 -11.71
CA PHE A 287 -0.74 27.38 -10.77
C PHE A 287 -1.08 26.92 -9.35
N GLU A 288 -0.68 25.71 -9.01
CA GLU A 288 -1.01 25.11 -7.72
C GLU A 288 0.19 24.44 -7.05
N THR A 289 0.02 24.11 -5.76
CA THR A 289 1.05 23.36 -5.04
C THR A 289 1.14 21.95 -5.62
N TYR A 290 2.35 21.53 -5.96
CA TYR A 290 2.61 20.17 -6.41
C TYR A 290 2.28 19.16 -5.31
N LYS A 291 1.49 18.16 -5.66
CA LYS A 291 1.14 17.03 -4.80
C LYS A 291 1.73 15.77 -5.43
N PRO A 292 2.92 15.35 -4.99
CA PRO A 292 3.56 14.18 -5.57
C PRO A 292 2.69 12.93 -5.36
N SER A 293 2.64 12.08 -6.36
CA SER A 293 2.09 10.73 -6.19
C SER A 293 3.07 9.88 -5.37
N LEU A 294 2.55 8.82 -4.76
CA LEU A 294 3.42 7.86 -4.06
C LEU A 294 4.41 7.20 -5.02
N ASN A 295 4.05 7.09 -6.31
CA ASN A 295 4.95 6.59 -7.35
C ASN A 295 6.12 7.54 -7.59
N ASP A 296 5.90 8.86 -7.60
CA ASP A 296 6.97 9.86 -7.76
C ASP A 296 7.96 9.78 -6.58
N ILE A 297 7.42 9.66 -5.37
CA ILE A 297 8.22 9.51 -4.14
C ILE A 297 9.01 8.19 -4.19
N PHE A 298 8.39 7.12 -4.64
CA PHE A 298 9.04 5.82 -4.77
C PHE A 298 10.21 5.86 -5.76
N VAL A 299 9.99 6.44 -6.93
CA VAL A 299 11.03 6.59 -7.96
C VAL A 299 12.18 7.45 -7.42
N ALA A 300 11.88 8.57 -6.75
CA ALA A 300 12.90 9.44 -6.17
C ALA A 300 13.73 8.72 -5.10
N LYS A 301 13.11 7.86 -4.26
CA LYS A 301 13.81 7.17 -3.16
C LYS A 301 14.54 5.89 -3.58
N VAL A 302 14.04 5.19 -4.58
CA VAL A 302 14.55 3.87 -5.00
C VAL A 302 15.29 3.95 -6.34
N GLY A 303 15.03 4.99 -7.15
CA GLY A 303 15.66 5.22 -8.45
C GLY A 303 17.02 5.93 -8.40
N GLU A 304 17.37 6.56 -7.27
CA GLU A 304 18.67 7.22 -7.08
C GLU A 304 19.84 6.25 -6.85
N GLU A 305 19.58 4.93 -6.78
CA GLU A 305 20.58 3.90 -6.46
C GLU A 305 20.97 3.01 -7.67
N GLU A 306 20.61 3.40 -8.90
CA GLU A 306 21.16 2.83 -10.17
C GLU A 306 22.17 3.83 -10.77
#